data_2dbdafe4b114de64c0edd95f69b4febc
#
_entry.id   2dbdafe4b114de64c0edd95f69b4febc
#
_cell.length_a   1.000
_cell.length_b   1.000
_cell.length_c   1.000
_cell.angle_alpha   90.00
_cell.angle_beta   90.00
_cell.angle_gamma   90.00
#
_symmetry.space_group_name_H-M   'P 1'
#
loop_
_entity.id
_entity.type
_entity.pdbx_description
1 polymer ?
#
loop_
_entity_poly.entity_id
_entity_poly.type
_entity_poly.pdbx_seq_one_letter_code
_entity_poly.pdbx_strand_id
1 'polypeptide(L)' 'MNRELRHQLLDLALDAGEQAEVEFSGDGNISFTVWHQRKGLGRKIMDSINSWDFDSTEEFIEKVKELLK' A
#
# COMPACT_ATOMS: atom_id res chain seq x y z
N MET A 1 -2.97 -14.65 -4.83
CA MET A 1 -3.94 -13.69 -4.25
C MET A 1 -5.18 -13.65 -5.11
N ASN A 2 -6.35 -13.61 -4.54
CA ASN A 2 -7.56 -13.58 -5.33
C ASN A 2 -7.82 -12.19 -5.93
N ARG A 3 -8.67 -12.15 -6.95
CA ARG A 3 -8.94 -10.92 -7.70
C ARG A 3 -9.59 -9.82 -6.85
N GLU A 4 -10.45 -10.20 -5.93
CA GLU A 4 -11.13 -9.23 -5.06
C GLU A 4 -10.15 -8.46 -4.19
N LEU A 5 -9.15 -9.14 -3.64
CA LEU A 5 -8.16 -8.50 -2.79
C LEU A 5 -7.27 -7.55 -3.58
N ARG A 6 -6.96 -7.91 -4.82
CA ARG A 6 -6.22 -7.01 -5.72
C ARG A 6 -7.03 -5.76 -6.03
N HIS A 7 -8.33 -5.92 -6.27
CA HIS A 7 -9.21 -4.78 -6.53
C HIS A 7 -9.32 -3.88 -5.31
N GLN A 8 -9.38 -4.44 -4.09
CA GLN A 8 -9.37 -3.64 -2.88
C GLN A 8 -8.12 -2.78 -2.77
N LEU A 9 -6.96 -3.35 -3.08
CA LEU A 9 -5.70 -2.61 -3.04
C LEU A 9 -5.65 -1.51 -4.09
N LEU A 10 -6.16 -1.78 -5.29
CA LEU A 10 -6.25 -0.77 -6.34
C LEU A 10 -7.18 0.37 -5.91
N ASP A 11 -8.32 0.05 -5.34
CA ASP A 11 -9.28 1.06 -4.87
C ASP A 11 -8.67 1.93 -3.77
N LEU A 12 -7.94 1.33 -2.84
CA LEU A 12 -7.25 2.06 -1.78
C LEU A 12 -6.21 3.02 -2.36
N ALA A 13 -5.45 2.56 -3.36
CA ALA A 13 -4.45 3.40 -4.00
C ALA A 13 -5.09 4.54 -4.78
N LEU A 14 -6.18 4.28 -5.48
CA LEU A 14 -6.90 5.29 -6.25
C LEU A 14 -7.53 6.35 -5.33
N ASP A 15 -8.08 5.92 -4.20
CA ASP A 15 -8.66 6.84 -3.22
C ASP A 15 -7.61 7.75 -2.58
N ALA A 16 -6.41 7.22 -2.38
CA ALA A 16 -5.31 8.01 -1.83
C ALA A 16 -4.68 8.95 -2.86
N GLY A 17 -4.90 8.69 -4.14
CA GLY A 17 -4.40 9.53 -5.22
C GLY A 17 -2.87 9.53 -5.29
N GLU A 18 -2.28 10.72 -5.31
CA GLU A 18 -0.83 10.86 -5.43
C GLU A 18 -0.05 10.42 -4.20
N GLN A 19 -0.75 10.10 -3.11
CA GLN A 19 -0.10 9.71 -1.86
C GLN A 19 0.18 8.22 -1.77
N ALA A 20 -0.28 7.43 -2.71
CA ALA A 20 -0.11 5.98 -2.66
C ALA A 20 0.13 5.39 -4.04
N GLU A 21 0.87 4.29 -4.05
CA GLU A 21 1.13 3.53 -5.26
C GLU A 21 1.12 2.04 -4.92
N VAL A 22 0.51 1.24 -5.79
CA VAL A 22 0.53 -0.21 -5.66
C VAL A 22 1.18 -0.82 -6.89
N GLU A 23 2.02 -1.82 -6.68
CA GLU A 23 2.69 -2.53 -7.76
C GLU A 23 2.48 -4.03 -7.61
N PHE A 24 2.05 -4.68 -8.68
CA PHE A 24 1.86 -6.12 -8.73
C PHE A 24 3.00 -6.74 -9.54
N SER A 25 3.77 -7.61 -8.89
CA SER A 25 4.90 -8.28 -9.54
C SER A 25 4.46 -9.62 -10.13
N GLY A 26 5.15 -10.05 -11.17
CA GLY A 26 4.83 -11.31 -11.85
C GLY A 26 5.05 -12.55 -10.99
N ASP A 27 5.85 -12.44 -9.92
CA ASP A 27 6.11 -13.54 -8.99
C ASP A 27 5.08 -13.63 -7.86
N GLY A 28 4.07 -12.78 -7.87
CA GLY A 28 3.00 -12.78 -6.87
C GLY A 28 3.17 -11.80 -5.73
N ASN A 29 4.31 -11.13 -5.64
CA ASN A 29 4.51 -10.11 -4.62
C ASN A 29 3.73 -8.84 -4.96
N ILE A 30 3.23 -8.16 -3.94
CA ILE A 30 2.58 -6.87 -4.08
C ILE A 30 3.30 -5.87 -3.19
N SER A 31 3.68 -4.75 -3.78
CA SER A 31 4.28 -3.63 -3.05
C SER A 31 3.27 -2.52 -2.94
N PHE A 32 3.12 -1.97 -1.74
CA PHE A 32 2.26 -0.81 -1.52
C PHE A 32 3.09 0.28 -0.86
N THR A 33 3.14 1.44 -1.49
CA THR A 33 3.96 2.57 -1.04
C THR A 33 3.04 3.75 -0.73
N VAL A 34 3.28 4.38 0.42
CA VAL A 34 2.53 5.55 0.85
C VAL A 34 3.52 6.67 1.15
N TRP A 35 3.24 7.85 0.63
CA TRP A 35 4.05 9.04 0.89
C TRP A 35 3.31 9.93 1.87
N HIS A 36 4.00 10.28 2.96
CA HIS A 36 3.46 11.16 4.01
C HIS A 36 4.20 12.48 3.97
N GLN A 37 3.48 13.58 3.98
CA GLN A 37 4.09 14.89 4.10
C GLN A 37 3.98 15.36 5.53
N ARG A 38 5.11 15.53 6.21
CA ARG A 38 5.14 16.08 7.56
C ARG A 38 5.15 17.60 7.51
N LYS A 39 4.22 18.20 8.27
CA LYS A 39 4.19 19.66 8.44
C LYS A 39 5.52 20.13 9.02
N GLY A 40 6.09 21.16 8.41
CA GLY A 40 7.29 21.82 8.90
C GLY A 40 8.60 21.31 8.36
N LEU A 41 8.63 20.13 7.72
CA LEU A 41 9.86 19.57 7.17
C LEU A 41 9.99 19.71 5.67
N GLY A 42 8.89 20.01 4.98
CA GLY A 42 8.89 20.16 3.52
C GLY A 42 9.26 18.89 2.77
N ARG A 43 9.34 17.74 3.45
CA ARG A 43 9.70 16.46 2.85
C ARG A 43 8.57 15.47 2.91
N LYS A 44 8.50 14.63 1.87
CA LYS A 44 7.63 13.45 1.89
C LYS A 44 8.42 12.29 2.48
N ILE A 45 7.83 11.60 3.45
CA ILE A 45 8.38 10.37 4.00
C ILE A 45 7.65 9.22 3.33
N MET A 46 8.43 8.26 2.83
CA MET A 46 7.90 7.10 2.12
C MET A 46 7.89 5.89 3.03
N ASP A 47 6.73 5.24 3.14
CA ASP A 47 6.60 3.93 3.77
C ASP A 47 6.20 2.93 2.70
N SER A 48 6.96 1.84 2.58
CA SER A 48 6.69 0.80 1.60
C SER A 48 6.61 -0.55 2.29
N ILE A 49 5.58 -1.32 1.96
CA ILE A 49 5.40 -2.67 2.49
C ILE A 49 5.19 -3.66 1.36
N ASN A 50 5.58 -4.91 1.59
CA ASN A 50 5.47 -6.00 0.64
C ASN A 50 4.58 -7.09 1.20
N SER A 51 3.75 -7.69 0.36
CA SER A 51 2.84 -8.76 0.79
C SER A 51 3.59 -9.95 1.37
N TRP A 52 4.82 -10.21 0.93
CA TRP A 52 5.64 -11.33 1.42
C TRP A 52 6.07 -11.17 2.87
N ASP A 53 6.03 -9.96 3.42
CA ASP A 53 6.41 -9.71 4.81
C ASP A 53 5.28 -10.04 5.79
N PHE A 54 4.13 -10.48 5.29
CA PHE A 54 2.95 -10.77 6.09
C PHE A 54 2.52 -12.22 5.93
N ASP A 55 1.95 -12.78 6.98
CA ASP A 55 1.51 -14.18 6.99
C ASP A 55 0.26 -14.41 6.14
N SER A 56 -0.56 -13.38 5.98
CA SER A 56 -1.78 -13.46 5.17
C SER A 56 -2.02 -12.17 4.42
N THR A 57 -2.82 -12.28 3.36
CA THR A 57 -3.22 -11.12 2.57
C THR A 57 -4.06 -10.15 3.38
N GLU A 58 -4.90 -10.67 4.26
CA GLU A 58 -5.74 -9.85 5.12
C GLU A 58 -4.90 -8.98 6.05
N GLU A 59 -3.83 -9.52 6.62
CA GLU A 59 -2.90 -8.75 7.44
C GLU A 59 -2.22 -7.65 6.63
N PHE A 60 -1.83 -7.97 5.41
CA PHE A 60 -1.22 -7.00 4.50
C PHE A 60 -2.19 -5.84 4.23
N ILE A 61 -3.44 -6.15 3.91
CA ILE A 61 -4.45 -5.12 3.63
C ILE A 61 -4.74 -4.27 4.87
N GLU A 62 -4.80 -4.88 6.05
CA GLU A 62 -4.98 -4.12 7.30
C GLU A 62 -3.84 -3.14 7.52
N LYS A 63 -2.62 -3.55 7.23
CA LYS A 63 -1.46 -2.66 7.34
C LYS A 63 -1.53 -1.52 6.33
N VAL A 64 -1.97 -1.81 5.10
CA VAL A 64 -2.17 -0.78 4.08
C VAL A 64 -3.16 0.27 4.57
N LYS A 65 -4.30 -0.17 5.11
CA LYS A 65 -5.31 0.74 5.64
C LYS A 65 -4.77 1.59 6.77
N GLU A 66 -3.95 1.00 7.62
CA GLU A 66 -3.30 1.70 8.73
C GLU A 66 -2.34 2.79 8.22
N LEU A 67 -1.57 2.49 7.18
CA LEU A 67 -0.67 3.47 6.59
C LEU A 67 -1.39 4.64 5.92
N LEU A 68 -2.61 4.42 5.45
CA LEU A 68 -3.39 5.43 4.76
C LEU A 68 -4.18 6.37 5.70
N LYS A 69 -4.17 6.11 6.97
CA LYS A 69 -4.86 6.96 7.94
C LYS A 69 -4.19 8.31 8.17
#